data_bf80f58e3e3b66540b280853bea96645
#
_entry.id   bf80f58e3e3b66540b280853bea96645
#
_cell.length_a   1.000
_cell.length_b   1.000
_cell.length_c   1.000
_cell.angle_alpha   90.00
_cell.angle_beta   90.00
_cell.angle_gamma   90.00
#
_symmetry.space_group_name_H-M   'P 1'
#
loop_
_entity.id
_entity.type
_entity.pdbx_description
1 polymer ?
#
loop_
_entity_poly.entity_id
_entity_poly.type
_entity_poly.pdbx_seq_one_letter_code
_entity_poly.pdbx_strand_id
1 'polypeptide(L)'
;MDAADLAPVPESERTQPALDLFLIFAAANVVATTLQTGAVLGARHGGSGVIVLVVAGACFGAMLVALLAPVGSRSGVPSMIAARAPLGFRGAQVVSGLLYLTNFAWIAINNTIAASVCAQVLGGPGTSRIWAAGLGLLATAVVARGPRAVGRADRIAVPIMLIAGALLTHAAFTAPEAPLAPQAPQAPQAPQAPQAPSFLWGLDVVIGYQVSWLLMFADYSRYTRSPRASATAVFAGLAVPALWLMPVGWNLARIAGSDDPGTMLAAADTGWWTAILVALATVSTNFVNIYLSSLAWRTLAHRSTGAGTVWTIGIIGTMLGLVSSIWLTRFAELMTWLGAILVPVGGVFLAHFVVMRKRIDIEAVYRPSTLPAFSVAGMAAWMAGFAVYKLAAPIGATLPALGTSVLAYVALTRWQEARATKTRPSVSTTPSD
;
A
#
# COMPACT_ATOMS: atom_id res chain seq x y z
N MET A 1 5.62 -4.24 23.51
CA MET A 1 4.89 -4.90 22.41
C MET A 1 5.10 -6.38 22.58
N ASP A 2 4.01 -7.09 22.93
CA ASP A 2 4.08 -8.46 23.41
C ASP A 2 3.90 -9.50 22.29
N ALA A 3 4.22 -10.79 22.61
CA ALA A 3 3.97 -11.93 21.72
C ALA A 3 2.48 -12.03 21.30
N ALA A 4 1.59 -11.38 22.03
CA ALA A 4 0.17 -11.24 21.75
C ALA A 4 -0.16 -10.59 20.40
N ASP A 5 0.73 -9.71 19.86
CA ASP A 5 0.47 -9.00 18.60
C ASP A 5 0.38 -9.91 17.35
N LEU A 6 1.01 -11.08 17.40
CA LEU A 6 0.93 -12.08 16.32
C LEU A 6 -0.06 -13.21 16.64
N ALA A 7 -0.59 -13.29 17.86
CA ALA A 7 -1.56 -14.31 18.24
C ALA A 7 -2.91 -14.10 17.52
N PRO A 8 -3.70 -15.17 17.32
CA PRO A 8 -5.04 -15.02 16.81
C PRO A 8 -5.89 -14.26 17.82
N VAL A 9 -6.65 -13.27 17.33
CA VAL A 9 -7.61 -12.52 18.16
C VAL A 9 -8.78 -13.45 18.50
N PRO A 10 -9.08 -13.68 19.78
CA PRO A 10 -10.25 -14.47 20.19
C PRO A 10 -11.55 -13.88 19.65
N GLU A 11 -12.54 -14.72 19.34
CA GLU A 11 -13.78 -14.26 18.76
C GLU A 11 -14.53 -13.24 19.64
N SER A 12 -14.44 -13.43 20.98
CA SER A 12 -15.00 -12.50 21.98
C SER A 12 -14.39 -11.09 21.92
N GLU A 13 -13.13 -10.97 21.48
CA GLU A 13 -12.39 -9.70 21.41
C GLU A 13 -12.55 -9.00 20.04
N ARG A 14 -13.19 -9.64 19.07
CA ARG A 14 -13.45 -9.06 17.74
C ARG A 14 -14.65 -8.11 17.79
N THR A 15 -14.50 -6.98 18.44
CA THR A 15 -15.57 -6.02 18.72
C THR A 15 -15.47 -4.73 17.92
N GLN A 16 -14.46 -4.57 17.06
CA GLN A 16 -14.23 -3.37 16.27
C GLN A 16 -15.40 -3.10 15.30
N PRO A 17 -16.04 -1.90 15.38
CA PRO A 17 -17.07 -1.50 14.44
C PRO A 17 -16.53 -1.32 13.01
N ALA A 18 -17.38 -1.47 12.00
CA ALA A 18 -17.02 -1.22 10.61
C ALA A 18 -16.54 0.22 10.37
N LEU A 19 -17.13 1.19 11.08
CA LEU A 19 -16.74 2.59 11.00
C LEU A 19 -15.28 2.80 11.44
N ASP A 20 -14.85 2.18 12.52
CA ASP A 20 -13.47 2.30 13.00
C ASP A 20 -12.48 1.73 11.98
N LEU A 21 -12.82 0.57 11.39
CA LEU A 21 -12.02 -0.04 10.33
C LEU A 21 -11.97 0.85 9.08
N PHE A 22 -13.11 1.42 8.67
CA PHE A 22 -13.15 2.40 7.58
C PHE A 22 -12.25 3.60 7.87
N LEU A 23 -12.33 4.19 9.07
CA LEU A 23 -11.56 5.36 9.46
C LEU A 23 -10.05 5.07 9.47
N ILE A 24 -9.62 3.88 9.88
CA ILE A 24 -8.20 3.48 9.84
C ILE A 24 -7.67 3.53 8.40
N PHE A 25 -8.37 2.90 7.46
CA PHE A 25 -7.94 2.89 6.06
C PHE A 25 -8.11 4.27 5.39
N ALA A 26 -9.18 4.98 5.69
CA ALA A 26 -9.42 6.30 5.14
C ALA A 26 -8.37 7.31 5.63
N ALA A 27 -8.10 7.37 6.94
CA ALA A 27 -7.10 8.25 7.50
C ALA A 27 -5.72 8.01 6.89
N ALA A 28 -5.33 6.74 6.73
CA ALA A 28 -4.04 6.37 6.15
C ALA A 28 -3.92 6.66 4.63
N ASN A 29 -5.02 6.99 3.96
CA ASN A 29 -5.06 7.37 2.54
C ASN A 29 -5.43 8.84 2.30
N VAL A 30 -5.84 9.61 3.31
CA VAL A 30 -5.98 11.07 3.22
C VAL A 30 -4.61 11.72 3.44
N VAL A 31 -3.70 11.52 2.50
CA VAL A 31 -2.28 11.90 2.62
C VAL A 31 -1.73 12.46 1.32
N ALA A 32 -0.58 13.14 1.42
CA ALA A 32 0.06 13.76 0.26
C ALA A 32 0.47 12.76 -0.83
N THR A 33 0.74 11.50 -0.51
CA THR A 33 1.04 10.46 -1.52
C THR A 33 -0.17 10.11 -2.39
N THR A 34 -1.39 10.27 -1.88
CA THR A 34 -2.61 10.13 -2.68
C THR A 34 -2.75 11.28 -3.69
N LEU A 35 -2.48 12.52 -3.25
CA LEU A 35 -2.39 13.68 -4.14
C LEU A 35 -1.30 13.47 -5.20
N GLN A 36 -0.11 13.02 -4.78
CA GLN A 36 1.03 12.75 -5.67
C GLN A 36 0.68 11.71 -6.75
N THR A 37 -0.06 10.66 -6.40
CA THR A 37 -0.51 9.66 -7.37
C THR A 37 -1.38 10.30 -8.47
N GLY A 38 -2.28 11.19 -8.08
CA GLY A 38 -3.07 11.98 -9.04
C GLY A 38 -2.22 12.95 -9.87
N ALA A 39 -1.27 13.63 -9.25
CA ALA A 39 -0.38 14.58 -9.90
C ALA A 39 0.44 13.96 -11.03
N VAL A 40 1.01 12.79 -10.80
CA VAL A 40 1.79 12.03 -11.79
C VAL A 40 0.94 11.64 -13.01
N LEU A 41 -0.36 11.42 -12.86
CA LEU A 41 -1.28 11.16 -13.97
C LEU A 41 -1.52 12.43 -14.76
N GLY A 42 -1.58 13.60 -14.09
CA GLY A 42 -1.94 14.88 -14.68
C GLY A 42 -1.00 15.37 -15.78
N ALA A 43 0.28 15.13 -15.63
CA ALA A 43 1.28 15.47 -16.63
C ALA A 43 1.13 14.70 -17.96
N ARG A 44 0.31 13.65 -18.00
CA ARG A 44 0.29 12.67 -19.09
C ARG A 44 -1.11 12.34 -19.64
N HIS A 45 -2.18 12.71 -18.93
CA HIS A 45 -3.56 12.41 -19.33
C HIS A 45 -4.47 13.63 -19.19
N GLY A 46 -5.34 13.86 -20.17
CA GLY A 46 -6.35 14.93 -20.12
C GLY A 46 -7.43 14.66 -19.04
N GLY A 47 -8.13 15.73 -18.63
CA GLY A 47 -9.01 15.75 -17.47
C GLY A 47 -10.03 14.60 -17.37
N SER A 48 -10.80 14.32 -18.42
CA SER A 48 -11.77 13.22 -18.43
C SER A 48 -11.11 11.84 -18.33
N GLY A 49 -9.95 11.67 -18.99
CA GLY A 49 -9.18 10.43 -18.92
C GLY A 49 -8.67 10.13 -17.51
N VAL A 50 -8.21 11.13 -16.75
CA VAL A 50 -7.74 10.97 -15.38
C VAL A 50 -8.87 10.53 -14.45
N ILE A 51 -10.05 11.09 -14.56
CA ILE A 51 -11.20 10.69 -13.73
C ILE A 51 -11.54 9.22 -13.95
N VAL A 52 -11.60 8.78 -15.22
CA VAL A 52 -11.86 7.36 -15.54
C VAL A 52 -10.75 6.45 -14.97
N LEU A 53 -9.49 6.85 -15.13
CA LEU A 53 -8.34 6.12 -14.57
C LEU A 53 -8.44 5.98 -13.04
N VAL A 54 -8.72 7.09 -12.35
CA VAL A 54 -8.82 7.10 -10.89
C VAL A 54 -9.99 6.24 -10.43
N VAL A 55 -11.18 6.39 -11.04
CA VAL A 55 -12.35 5.58 -10.67
C VAL A 55 -12.09 4.10 -10.90
N ALA A 56 -11.63 3.73 -12.10
CA ALA A 56 -11.37 2.33 -12.42
C ALA A 56 -10.24 1.75 -11.56
N GLY A 57 -9.11 2.43 -11.47
CA GLY A 57 -7.92 1.95 -10.77
C GLY A 57 -8.10 1.89 -9.26
N ALA A 58 -8.66 2.95 -8.65
CA ALA A 58 -8.87 3.01 -7.21
C ALA A 58 -9.93 1.98 -6.76
N CYS A 59 -11.06 1.88 -7.46
CA CYS A 59 -12.08 0.90 -7.13
C CYS A 59 -11.59 -0.53 -7.34
N PHE A 60 -10.88 -0.81 -8.43
CA PHE A 60 -10.36 -2.14 -8.69
C PHE A 60 -9.27 -2.52 -7.68
N GLY A 61 -8.29 -1.66 -7.42
CA GLY A 61 -7.23 -1.92 -6.45
C GLY A 61 -7.77 -2.08 -5.03
N ALA A 62 -8.69 -1.20 -4.60
CA ALA A 62 -9.37 -1.32 -3.31
C ALA A 62 -10.18 -2.62 -3.19
N MET A 63 -10.82 -3.05 -4.29
CA MET A 63 -11.57 -4.31 -4.34
C MET A 63 -10.67 -5.52 -4.07
N LEU A 64 -9.47 -5.57 -4.63
CA LEU A 64 -8.52 -6.68 -4.41
C LEU A 64 -8.19 -6.84 -2.93
N VAL A 65 -7.94 -5.74 -2.22
CA VAL A 65 -7.68 -5.75 -0.77
C VAL A 65 -8.93 -6.10 0.02
N ALA A 66 -10.07 -5.51 -0.34
CA ALA A 66 -11.35 -5.70 0.34
C ALA A 66 -11.86 -7.15 0.28
N LEU A 67 -11.64 -7.84 -0.85
CA LEU A 67 -11.99 -9.27 -1.00
C LEU A 67 -11.19 -10.17 -0.05
N LEU A 68 -10.03 -9.75 0.39
CA LEU A 68 -9.18 -10.47 1.34
C LEU A 68 -9.44 -10.08 2.81
N ALA A 69 -10.00 -8.91 3.09
CA ALA A 69 -10.30 -8.46 4.44
C ALA A 69 -11.13 -9.46 5.29
N PRO A 70 -12.13 -10.19 4.71
CA PRO A 70 -12.87 -11.23 5.42
C PRO A 70 -12.01 -12.36 6.00
N VAL A 71 -10.80 -12.57 5.50
CA VAL A 71 -9.88 -13.58 6.04
C VAL A 71 -9.52 -13.24 7.48
N GLY A 72 -9.20 -11.97 7.76
CA GLY A 72 -8.89 -11.50 9.11
C GLY A 72 -10.07 -11.67 10.06
N SER A 73 -11.25 -11.18 9.68
CA SER A 73 -12.44 -11.25 10.53
C SER A 73 -12.94 -12.69 10.79
N ARG A 74 -12.69 -13.64 9.88
CA ARG A 74 -13.04 -15.05 10.09
C ARG A 74 -12.03 -15.79 10.96
N SER A 75 -10.73 -15.56 10.77
CA SER A 75 -9.68 -16.35 11.41
C SER A 75 -9.06 -15.67 12.63
N GLY A 76 -9.14 -14.33 12.74
CA GLY A 76 -8.46 -13.56 13.77
C GLY A 76 -6.95 -13.47 13.60
N VAL A 77 -6.36 -14.05 12.55
CA VAL A 77 -4.91 -14.06 12.35
C VAL A 77 -4.44 -12.86 11.52
N PRO A 78 -3.22 -12.33 11.76
CA PRO A 78 -2.65 -11.26 10.95
C PRO A 78 -2.26 -11.75 9.55
N SER A 79 -2.15 -10.83 8.59
CA SER A 79 -1.88 -11.09 7.18
C SER A 79 -0.66 -11.98 6.93
N MET A 80 0.44 -11.72 7.64
CA MET A 80 1.69 -12.47 7.46
C MET A 80 1.60 -13.93 7.96
N ILE A 81 0.73 -14.18 8.94
CA ILE A 81 0.42 -15.55 9.39
C ILE A 81 -0.54 -16.22 8.40
N ALA A 82 -1.59 -15.50 7.94
CA ALA A 82 -2.52 -16.01 6.94
C ALA A 82 -1.81 -16.40 5.62
N ALA A 83 -0.79 -15.65 5.21
CA ALA A 83 0.01 -15.90 4.02
C ALA A 83 0.74 -17.25 4.03
N ARG A 84 0.96 -17.84 5.22
CA ARG A 84 1.59 -19.17 5.35
C ARG A 84 0.76 -20.28 4.71
N ALA A 85 -0.56 -20.14 4.71
CA ALA A 85 -1.44 -21.14 4.12
C ALA A 85 -1.21 -21.34 2.61
N PRO A 86 -1.23 -20.28 1.75
CA PRO A 86 -0.97 -20.43 0.32
C PRO A 86 0.51 -20.48 -0.08
N LEU A 87 1.43 -19.91 0.70
CA LEU A 87 2.84 -19.74 0.31
C LEU A 87 3.81 -20.68 1.04
N GLY A 88 3.38 -21.32 2.11
CA GLY A 88 4.26 -22.04 3.02
C GLY A 88 4.93 -21.12 4.06
N PHE A 89 5.61 -21.73 5.02
CA PHE A 89 6.17 -21.02 6.17
C PHE A 89 7.22 -19.97 5.74
N ARG A 90 8.24 -20.37 4.96
CA ARG A 90 9.29 -19.49 4.45
C ARG A 90 8.79 -18.58 3.33
N GLY A 91 7.84 -19.05 2.50
CA GLY A 91 7.21 -18.22 1.47
C GLY A 91 6.52 -16.99 2.07
N ALA A 92 5.82 -17.14 3.21
CA ALA A 92 5.24 -16.02 3.95
C ALA A 92 6.32 -15.10 4.55
N GLN A 93 7.49 -15.61 4.94
CA GLN A 93 8.61 -14.78 5.40
C GLN A 93 9.15 -13.89 4.27
N VAL A 94 9.20 -14.39 3.02
CA VAL A 94 9.58 -13.57 1.85
C VAL A 94 8.61 -12.40 1.69
N VAL A 95 7.30 -12.65 1.80
CA VAL A 95 6.27 -11.59 1.75
C VAL A 95 6.43 -10.60 2.91
N SER A 96 6.72 -11.08 4.14
CA SER A 96 7.02 -10.20 5.28
C SER A 96 8.26 -9.34 5.04
N GLY A 97 9.29 -9.90 4.40
CA GLY A 97 10.49 -9.16 4.01
C GLY A 97 10.18 -8.08 2.96
N LEU A 98 9.31 -8.37 1.99
CA LEU A 98 8.85 -7.38 1.03
C LEU A 98 8.08 -6.25 1.71
N LEU A 99 7.16 -6.55 2.63
CA LEU A 99 6.47 -5.53 3.41
C LEU A 99 7.47 -4.65 4.17
N TYR A 100 8.46 -5.26 4.82
CA TYR A 100 9.51 -4.55 5.54
C TYR A 100 10.26 -3.57 4.62
N LEU A 101 10.67 -4.03 3.44
CA LEU A 101 11.39 -3.21 2.46
C LEU A 101 10.51 -2.11 1.86
N THR A 102 9.26 -2.42 1.49
CA THR A 102 8.35 -1.43 0.91
C THR A 102 8.00 -0.32 1.90
N ASN A 103 7.93 -0.63 3.20
CA ASN A 103 7.71 0.39 4.21
C ASN A 103 8.87 1.39 4.32
N PHE A 104 10.12 0.99 4.10
CA PHE A 104 11.24 1.94 4.02
C PHE A 104 11.07 2.90 2.85
N ALA A 105 10.64 2.41 1.69
CA ALA A 105 10.34 3.29 0.57
C ALA A 105 9.21 4.28 0.91
N TRP A 106 8.15 3.82 1.57
CA TRP A 106 7.06 4.70 2.02
C TRP A 106 7.51 5.73 3.05
N ILE A 107 8.35 5.36 4.03
CA ILE A 107 8.93 6.31 5.00
C ILE A 107 9.74 7.39 4.26
N ALA A 108 10.58 6.96 3.30
CA ALA A 108 11.42 7.88 2.52
C ALA A 108 10.58 8.82 1.66
N ILE A 109 9.57 8.31 0.95
CA ILE A 109 8.67 9.11 0.10
C ILE A 109 7.91 10.14 0.95
N ASN A 110 7.28 9.71 2.04
CA ASN A 110 6.54 10.62 2.91
C ASN A 110 7.45 11.71 3.49
N ASN A 111 8.66 11.37 3.94
CA ASN A 111 9.62 12.36 4.40
C ASN A 111 10.02 13.34 3.29
N THR A 112 10.23 12.84 2.07
CA THR A 112 10.59 13.67 0.92
C THR A 112 9.47 14.64 0.56
N ILE A 113 8.22 14.16 0.48
CA ILE A 113 7.05 14.99 0.18
C ILE A 113 6.85 16.07 1.24
N ALA A 114 6.85 15.68 2.52
CA ALA A 114 6.70 16.64 3.61
C ALA A 114 7.83 17.68 3.63
N ALA A 115 9.06 17.26 3.35
CA ALA A 115 10.21 18.13 3.28
C ALA A 115 10.17 19.08 2.07
N SER A 116 9.74 18.63 0.89
CA SER A 116 9.56 19.48 -0.29
C SER A 116 8.54 20.57 -0.01
N VAL A 117 7.40 20.21 0.58
CA VAL A 117 6.34 21.15 0.95
C VAL A 117 6.85 22.20 1.96
N CYS A 118 7.51 21.78 3.03
CA CYS A 118 8.04 22.70 4.03
C CYS A 118 9.15 23.60 3.45
N ALA A 119 10.05 23.03 2.66
CA ALA A 119 11.15 23.79 2.06
C ALA A 119 10.63 24.86 1.10
N GLN A 120 9.68 24.53 0.25
CA GLN A 120 9.16 25.46 -0.74
C GLN A 120 8.43 26.66 -0.10
N VAL A 121 7.68 26.42 0.98
CA VAL A 121 6.81 27.44 1.57
C VAL A 121 7.45 28.14 2.77
N LEU A 122 8.31 27.47 3.54
CA LEU A 122 8.82 27.97 4.81
C LEU A 122 10.33 28.34 4.81
N GLY A 123 11.13 27.78 3.93
CA GLY A 123 12.58 27.98 4.07
C GLY A 123 13.39 27.99 2.77
N GLY A 124 12.76 27.85 1.63
CA GLY A 124 13.41 27.72 0.34
C GLY A 124 13.97 26.31 0.02
N PRO A 125 14.17 25.98 -1.27
CA PRO A 125 14.50 24.62 -1.74
C PRO A 125 15.74 23.99 -1.09
N GLY A 126 16.71 24.81 -0.69
CA GLY A 126 17.95 24.34 -0.05
C GLY A 126 17.75 23.73 1.35
N THR A 127 16.60 23.93 1.98
CA THR A 127 16.31 23.45 3.34
C THR A 127 15.65 22.07 3.39
N SER A 128 15.35 21.47 2.25
CA SER A 128 14.60 20.21 2.16
C SER A 128 15.22 19.06 2.97
N ARG A 129 16.54 18.94 2.98
CA ARG A 129 17.23 17.90 3.78
C ARG A 129 17.06 18.11 5.30
N ILE A 130 17.04 19.36 5.75
CA ILE A 130 16.85 19.69 7.16
C ILE A 130 15.42 19.31 7.56
N TRP A 131 14.43 19.66 6.74
CA TRP A 131 13.04 19.27 6.95
C TRP A 131 12.85 17.76 6.94
N ALA A 132 13.45 17.04 5.97
CA ALA A 132 13.37 15.57 5.90
C ALA A 132 13.95 14.92 7.16
N ALA A 133 15.11 15.37 7.63
CA ALA A 133 15.72 14.88 8.86
C ALA A 133 14.83 15.16 10.09
N GLY A 134 14.38 16.40 10.25
CA GLY A 134 13.57 16.82 11.40
C GLY A 134 12.22 16.08 11.48
N LEU A 135 11.49 16.00 10.38
CA LEU A 135 10.19 15.35 10.31
C LEU A 135 10.29 13.83 10.47
N GLY A 136 11.32 13.21 9.85
CA GLY A 136 11.54 11.77 10.00
C GLY A 136 11.94 11.37 11.42
N LEU A 137 12.81 12.16 12.09
CA LEU A 137 13.16 11.95 13.49
C LEU A 137 11.98 12.20 14.42
N LEU A 138 11.15 13.20 14.14
CA LEU A 138 9.92 13.46 14.89
C LEU A 138 8.97 12.25 14.82
N ALA A 139 8.72 11.72 13.62
CA ALA A 139 7.90 10.52 13.45
C ALA A 139 8.46 9.34 14.25
N THR A 140 9.77 9.11 14.15
CA THR A 140 10.46 8.05 14.88
C THR A 140 10.32 8.19 16.39
N ALA A 141 10.50 9.40 16.91
CA ALA A 141 10.39 9.69 18.34
C ALA A 141 8.95 9.46 18.87
N VAL A 142 7.93 9.76 18.08
CA VAL A 142 6.53 9.49 18.45
C VAL A 142 6.30 7.98 18.54
N VAL A 143 6.72 7.22 17.52
CA VAL A 143 6.54 5.76 17.50
C VAL A 143 7.32 5.07 18.62
N ALA A 144 8.54 5.54 18.91
CA ALA A 144 9.39 5.00 19.98
C ALA A 144 8.75 5.17 21.37
N ARG A 145 7.84 6.12 21.57
CA ARG A 145 7.04 6.28 22.81
C ARG A 145 5.88 5.28 22.93
N GLY A 146 5.67 4.45 21.92
CA GLY A 146 4.72 3.34 21.93
C GLY A 146 3.31 3.70 21.39
N PRO A 147 2.42 2.69 21.31
CA PRO A 147 1.12 2.80 20.63
C PRO A 147 0.20 3.90 21.20
N ARG A 148 0.28 4.18 22.53
CA ARG A 148 -0.52 5.26 23.14
C ARG A 148 -0.11 6.65 22.64
N ALA A 149 1.17 6.86 22.35
CA ALA A 149 1.65 8.13 21.79
C ALA A 149 1.22 8.29 20.33
N VAL A 150 1.31 7.22 19.55
CA VAL A 150 0.81 7.17 18.17
C VAL A 150 -0.68 7.49 18.12
N GLY A 151 -1.50 6.77 18.91
CA GLY A 151 -2.95 7.02 18.93
C GLY A 151 -3.36 8.43 19.37
N ARG A 152 -2.57 9.09 20.25
CA ARG A 152 -2.80 10.51 20.59
C ARG A 152 -2.42 11.45 19.45
N ALA A 153 -1.31 11.18 18.78
CA ALA A 153 -0.87 11.95 17.64
C ALA A 153 -1.86 11.85 16.47
N ASP A 154 -2.37 10.64 16.19
CA ASP A 154 -3.35 10.40 15.12
C ASP A 154 -4.69 11.09 15.37
N ARG A 155 -5.15 11.18 16.63
CA ARG A 155 -6.36 11.95 16.97
C ARG A 155 -6.27 13.44 16.61
N ILE A 156 -5.06 13.98 16.54
CA ILE A 156 -4.79 15.35 16.12
C ILE A 156 -4.55 15.38 14.60
N ALA A 157 -3.79 14.44 14.10
CA ALA A 157 -3.40 14.40 12.68
C ALA A 157 -4.60 14.20 11.75
N VAL A 158 -5.56 13.30 12.10
CA VAL A 158 -6.71 13.00 11.24
C VAL A 158 -7.58 14.22 10.93
N PRO A 159 -8.06 15.02 11.92
CA PRO A 159 -8.74 16.27 11.62
C PRO A 159 -7.92 17.25 10.79
N ILE A 160 -6.61 17.36 11.07
CA ILE A 160 -5.69 18.19 10.31
C ILE A 160 -5.65 17.75 8.84
N MET A 161 -5.55 16.45 8.57
CA MET A 161 -5.54 15.90 7.22
C MET A 161 -6.84 16.23 6.46
N LEU A 162 -7.98 16.10 7.12
CA LEU A 162 -9.28 16.44 6.51
C LEU A 162 -9.38 17.93 6.17
N ILE A 163 -8.93 18.80 7.08
CA ILE A 163 -8.91 20.25 6.85
C ILE A 163 -7.97 20.59 5.70
N ALA A 164 -6.74 20.06 5.70
CA ALA A 164 -5.78 20.27 4.62
C ALA A 164 -6.32 19.80 3.26
N GLY A 165 -6.92 18.60 3.24
CA GLY A 165 -7.56 18.06 2.03
C GLY A 165 -8.70 18.94 1.51
N ALA A 166 -9.56 19.47 2.41
CA ALA A 166 -10.65 20.36 2.03
C ALA A 166 -10.14 21.69 1.46
N LEU A 167 -9.12 22.28 2.06
CA LEU A 167 -8.50 23.52 1.58
C LEU A 167 -7.82 23.34 0.23
N LEU A 168 -7.09 22.24 0.05
CA LEU A 168 -6.49 21.92 -1.24
C LEU A 168 -7.55 21.63 -2.31
N THR A 169 -8.68 21.03 -1.92
CA THR A 169 -9.82 20.85 -2.83
C THR A 169 -10.38 22.20 -3.27
N HIS A 170 -10.61 23.10 -2.30
CA HIS A 170 -11.07 24.44 -2.62
C HIS A 170 -10.10 25.15 -3.57
N ALA A 171 -8.81 25.19 -3.24
CA ALA A 171 -7.80 25.81 -4.09
C ALA A 171 -7.72 25.18 -5.48
N ALA A 172 -7.74 23.84 -5.58
CA ALA A 172 -7.69 23.15 -6.86
C ALA A 172 -8.82 23.53 -7.82
N PHE A 173 -10.00 23.85 -7.32
CA PHE A 173 -11.18 24.12 -8.15
C PHE A 173 -11.59 25.58 -8.21
N THR A 174 -10.96 26.47 -7.44
CA THR A 174 -11.24 27.93 -7.44
C THR A 174 -10.06 28.75 -7.93
N ALA A 175 -8.84 28.21 -7.96
CA ALA A 175 -7.70 28.92 -8.51
C ALA A 175 -7.94 29.25 -10.00
N PRO A 176 -7.63 30.51 -10.42
CA PRO A 176 -7.68 30.85 -11.83
C PRO A 176 -6.77 29.88 -12.61
N GLU A 177 -7.24 29.44 -13.78
CA GLU A 177 -6.34 28.72 -14.68
C GLU A 177 -5.15 29.63 -14.98
N ALA A 178 -3.96 29.22 -14.53
CA ALA A 178 -2.77 29.92 -14.97
C ALA A 178 -2.78 29.93 -16.50
N PRO A 179 -2.55 31.08 -17.15
CA PRO A 179 -2.39 31.09 -18.58
C PRO A 179 -1.34 30.01 -18.89
N LEU A 180 -1.69 29.05 -19.76
CA LEU A 180 -0.74 28.04 -20.22
C LEU A 180 0.56 28.78 -20.52
N ALA A 181 1.58 28.61 -19.69
CA ALA A 181 2.88 29.24 -19.94
C ALA A 181 3.19 28.92 -21.40
N PRO A 182 3.58 29.94 -22.23
CA PRO A 182 3.87 29.69 -23.62
C PRO A 182 4.85 28.49 -23.61
N GLN A 183 4.44 27.40 -24.27
CA GLN A 183 5.30 26.21 -24.35
C GLN A 183 6.66 26.73 -24.81
N ALA A 184 7.66 26.64 -23.94
CA ALA A 184 9.02 27.03 -24.30
C ALA A 184 9.30 26.41 -25.66
N PRO A 185 9.89 27.15 -26.63
CA PRO A 185 10.12 26.64 -27.97
C PRO A 185 10.69 25.24 -27.81
N GLN A 186 9.99 24.23 -28.33
CA GLN A 186 10.42 22.85 -28.23
C GLN A 186 11.83 22.79 -28.78
N ALA A 187 12.81 22.54 -27.90
CA ALA A 187 14.17 22.23 -28.35
C ALA A 187 14.06 21.14 -29.42
N PRO A 188 14.90 21.20 -30.48
CA PRO A 188 14.84 20.24 -31.59
C PRO A 188 14.66 18.83 -31.01
N GLN A 189 13.58 18.18 -31.43
CA GLN A 189 13.16 16.88 -30.87
C GLN A 189 14.35 15.92 -30.87
N ALA A 190 14.87 15.62 -29.70
CA ALA A 190 15.71 14.45 -29.51
C ALA A 190 14.96 13.22 -30.05
N PRO A 191 15.65 12.26 -30.68
CA PRO A 191 14.98 11.16 -31.38
C PRO A 191 14.03 10.44 -30.45
N GLN A 192 12.74 10.50 -30.83
CA GLN A 192 11.60 9.80 -30.21
C GLN A 192 11.53 9.89 -28.68
N ALA A 193 10.84 10.93 -28.18
CA ALA A 193 10.31 10.87 -26.80
C ALA A 193 9.57 9.53 -26.63
N PRO A 194 9.77 8.83 -25.49
CA PRO A 194 9.01 7.63 -25.20
C PRO A 194 7.52 7.93 -25.43
N GLN A 195 6.83 7.07 -26.18
CA GLN A 195 5.40 7.22 -26.47
C GLN A 195 4.66 7.64 -25.21
N ALA A 196 3.74 8.61 -25.33
CA ALA A 196 2.94 9.04 -24.18
C ALA A 196 2.40 7.80 -23.45
N PRO A 197 2.56 7.72 -22.11
CA PRO A 197 2.20 6.51 -21.39
C PRO A 197 0.73 6.16 -21.69
N SER A 198 0.48 4.89 -21.99
CA SER A 198 -0.85 4.43 -22.32
C SER A 198 -1.81 4.63 -21.15
N PHE A 199 -3.11 4.73 -21.44
CA PHE A 199 -4.17 4.71 -20.42
C PHE A 199 -3.97 3.54 -19.43
N LEU A 200 -3.58 2.38 -19.93
CA LEU A 200 -3.34 1.18 -19.12
C LEU A 200 -2.16 1.31 -18.17
N TRP A 201 -1.12 2.06 -18.54
CA TRP A 201 -0.04 2.39 -17.62
C TRP A 201 -0.54 3.24 -16.44
N GLY A 202 -1.37 4.25 -16.70
CA GLY A 202 -1.97 5.06 -15.64
C GLY A 202 -2.85 4.22 -14.71
N LEU A 203 -3.59 3.27 -15.27
CA LEU A 203 -4.37 2.31 -14.50
C LEU A 203 -3.47 1.45 -13.58
N ASP A 204 -2.35 0.93 -14.11
CA ASP A 204 -1.38 0.15 -13.34
C ASP A 204 -0.75 0.96 -12.20
N VAL A 205 -0.48 2.26 -12.39
CA VAL A 205 0.01 3.17 -11.35
C VAL A 205 -1.00 3.31 -10.20
N VAL A 206 -2.26 3.59 -10.52
CA VAL A 206 -3.33 3.74 -9.51
C VAL A 206 -3.59 2.44 -8.76
N ILE A 207 -3.66 1.33 -9.49
CA ILE A 207 -3.82 0.00 -8.86
C ILE A 207 -2.60 -0.32 -7.99
N GLY A 208 -1.38 -0.05 -8.48
CA GLY A 208 -0.12 -0.23 -7.75
C GLY A 208 -0.13 0.50 -6.41
N TYR A 209 -0.62 1.75 -6.39
CA TYR A 209 -0.81 2.50 -5.16
C TYR A 209 -1.78 1.81 -4.19
N GLN A 210 -2.95 1.41 -4.67
CA GLN A 210 -3.97 0.78 -3.82
C GLN A 210 -3.54 -0.59 -3.28
N VAL A 211 -2.90 -1.43 -4.12
CA VAL A 211 -2.46 -2.77 -3.70
C VAL A 211 -1.26 -2.74 -2.76
N SER A 212 -0.65 -1.58 -2.51
CA SER A 212 0.36 -1.44 -1.45
C SER A 212 -0.17 -1.87 -0.08
N TRP A 213 -1.49 -1.77 0.13
CA TRP A 213 -2.20 -2.23 1.32
C TRP A 213 -2.46 -3.74 1.34
N LEU A 214 -2.21 -4.44 0.24
CA LEU A 214 -2.56 -5.85 0.09
C LEU A 214 -1.84 -6.75 1.09
N LEU A 215 -0.61 -6.42 1.47
CA LEU A 215 0.14 -7.21 2.46
C LEU A 215 -0.41 -7.05 3.89
N MET A 216 -1.34 -6.15 4.11
CA MET A 216 -1.98 -5.83 5.39
C MET A 216 -3.48 -6.12 5.41
N PHE A 217 -3.98 -6.97 4.51
CA PHE A 217 -5.39 -7.23 4.30
C PHE A 217 -6.15 -7.72 5.54
N ALA A 218 -5.47 -8.40 6.47
CA ALA A 218 -6.06 -8.98 7.67
C ALA A 218 -5.66 -8.29 8.98
N ASP A 219 -4.60 -7.46 8.98
CA ASP A 219 -4.01 -6.93 10.22
C ASP A 219 -4.96 -6.05 11.04
N TYR A 220 -5.82 -5.31 10.38
CA TYR A 220 -6.83 -4.48 11.03
C TYR A 220 -8.21 -5.16 11.05
N SER A 221 -8.58 -5.88 9.98
CA SER A 221 -9.88 -6.53 9.89
C SER A 221 -10.07 -7.71 10.86
N ARG A 222 -8.98 -8.26 11.41
CA ARG A 222 -9.02 -9.36 12.39
C ARG A 222 -9.71 -9.00 13.71
N TYR A 223 -9.88 -7.72 13.98
CA TYR A 223 -10.61 -7.23 15.15
C TYR A 223 -12.10 -6.99 14.89
N THR A 224 -12.55 -7.11 13.63
CA THR A 224 -13.94 -6.94 13.22
C THR A 224 -14.65 -8.29 13.13
N ARG A 225 -15.84 -8.42 13.72
CA ARG A 225 -16.59 -9.71 13.74
C ARG A 225 -17.22 -10.05 12.39
N SER A 226 -17.74 -9.05 11.67
CA SER A 226 -18.49 -9.27 10.44
C SER A 226 -17.59 -9.28 9.19
N PRO A 227 -17.53 -10.39 8.44
CA PRO A 227 -16.78 -10.47 7.18
C PRO A 227 -17.25 -9.49 6.10
N ARG A 228 -18.57 -9.25 6.02
CA ARG A 228 -19.14 -8.29 5.06
C ARG A 228 -18.78 -6.86 5.45
N ALA A 229 -18.93 -6.54 6.73
CA ALA A 229 -18.57 -5.21 7.25
C ALA A 229 -17.07 -4.93 7.06
N SER A 230 -16.19 -5.92 7.27
CA SER A 230 -14.75 -5.74 7.02
C SER A 230 -14.44 -5.47 5.55
N ALA A 231 -15.07 -6.21 4.61
CA ALA A 231 -14.87 -5.98 3.19
C ALA A 231 -15.36 -4.59 2.75
N THR A 232 -16.55 -4.18 3.15
CA THR A 232 -17.11 -2.87 2.77
C THR A 232 -16.34 -1.72 3.40
N ALA A 233 -15.91 -1.86 4.66
CA ALA A 233 -15.11 -0.85 5.35
C ALA A 233 -13.73 -0.64 4.70
N VAL A 234 -13.05 -1.73 4.36
CA VAL A 234 -11.74 -1.67 3.68
C VAL A 234 -11.90 -1.09 2.27
N PHE A 235 -12.90 -1.54 1.51
CA PHE A 235 -13.17 -0.99 0.18
C PHE A 235 -13.39 0.52 0.23
N ALA A 236 -14.33 0.97 1.06
CA ALA A 236 -14.66 2.38 1.17
C ALA A 236 -13.47 3.20 1.72
N GLY A 237 -12.76 2.68 2.73
CA GLY A 237 -11.61 3.34 3.33
C GLY A 237 -10.44 3.56 2.37
N LEU A 238 -10.26 2.67 1.39
CA LEU A 238 -9.26 2.82 0.34
C LEU A 238 -9.77 3.64 -0.85
N ALA A 239 -10.99 3.36 -1.32
CA ALA A 239 -11.51 3.98 -2.54
C ALA A 239 -11.89 5.46 -2.32
N VAL A 240 -12.61 5.81 -1.24
CA VAL A 240 -13.13 7.16 -1.04
C VAL A 240 -12.04 8.23 -1.00
N PRO A 241 -10.94 8.10 -0.22
CA PRO A 241 -9.86 9.08 -0.26
C PRO A 241 -9.18 9.19 -1.62
N ALA A 242 -9.01 8.08 -2.33
CA ALA A 242 -8.40 8.08 -3.66
C ALA A 242 -9.29 8.80 -4.69
N LEU A 243 -10.59 8.52 -4.70
CA LEU A 243 -11.58 9.19 -5.54
C LEU A 243 -11.68 10.69 -5.25
N TRP A 244 -11.36 11.10 -4.05
CA TRP A 244 -11.32 12.51 -3.65
C TRP A 244 -9.98 13.16 -3.98
N LEU A 245 -8.87 12.67 -3.44
CA LEU A 245 -7.59 13.38 -3.45
C LEU A 245 -6.78 13.19 -4.75
N MET A 246 -6.94 12.10 -5.49
CA MET A 246 -6.22 11.96 -6.76
C MET A 246 -6.67 12.99 -7.81
N PRO A 247 -7.98 13.26 -8.03
CA PRO A 247 -8.41 14.35 -8.89
C PRO A 247 -7.94 15.74 -8.43
N VAL A 248 -7.90 15.97 -7.10
CA VAL A 248 -7.35 17.20 -6.52
C VAL A 248 -5.87 17.33 -6.85
N GLY A 249 -5.09 16.29 -6.63
CA GLY A 249 -3.65 16.27 -6.94
C GLY A 249 -3.37 16.48 -8.44
N TRP A 250 -4.17 15.84 -9.30
CA TRP A 250 -4.10 16.06 -10.75
C TRP A 250 -4.31 17.54 -11.12
N ASN A 251 -5.35 18.16 -10.56
CA ASN A 251 -5.66 19.55 -10.91
C ASN A 251 -4.63 20.54 -10.35
N LEU A 252 -4.14 20.30 -9.12
CA LEU A 252 -3.06 21.09 -8.55
C LEU A 252 -1.78 21.00 -9.38
N ALA A 253 -1.42 19.80 -9.87
CA ALA A 253 -0.25 19.62 -10.74
C ALA A 253 -0.42 20.37 -12.09
N ARG A 254 -1.64 20.38 -12.62
CA ARG A 254 -1.98 21.14 -13.84
C ARG A 254 -1.82 22.64 -13.64
N ILE A 255 -2.32 23.17 -12.53
CA ILE A 255 -2.19 24.59 -12.15
C ILE A 255 -0.72 24.98 -11.93
N ALA A 256 0.04 24.11 -11.24
CA ALA A 256 1.44 24.34 -10.94
C ALA A 256 2.39 24.11 -12.14
N GLY A 257 1.93 23.43 -13.19
CA GLY A 257 2.81 22.96 -14.27
C GLY A 257 3.88 21.96 -13.81
N SER A 258 3.68 21.32 -12.66
CA SER A 258 4.65 20.45 -12.01
C SER A 258 3.95 19.40 -11.12
N ASP A 259 4.50 18.21 -11.06
CA ASP A 259 4.07 17.17 -10.12
C ASP A 259 4.86 17.17 -8.80
N ASP A 260 5.73 18.14 -8.58
CA ASP A 260 6.41 18.34 -7.30
C ASP A 260 5.44 18.87 -6.23
N PRO A 261 5.28 18.19 -5.09
CA PRO A 261 4.29 18.56 -4.07
C PRO A 261 4.49 19.97 -3.49
N GLY A 262 5.76 20.38 -3.33
CA GLY A 262 6.06 21.74 -2.83
C GLY A 262 5.61 22.81 -3.81
N THR A 263 5.91 22.62 -5.09
CA THR A 263 5.50 23.52 -6.19
C THR A 263 3.98 23.55 -6.32
N MET A 264 3.30 22.41 -6.23
CA MET A 264 1.84 22.32 -6.26
C MET A 264 1.18 23.13 -5.13
N LEU A 265 1.70 23.01 -3.90
CA LEU A 265 1.16 23.76 -2.77
C LEU A 265 1.44 25.26 -2.86
N ALA A 266 2.62 25.65 -3.36
CA ALA A 266 2.95 27.04 -3.60
C ALA A 266 2.02 27.67 -4.63
N ALA A 267 1.74 26.96 -5.73
CA ALA A 267 0.82 27.41 -6.78
C ALA A 267 -0.65 27.45 -6.32
N ALA A 268 -1.02 26.65 -5.32
CA ALA A 268 -2.36 26.66 -4.72
C ALA A 268 -2.65 27.92 -3.91
N ASP A 269 -1.62 28.70 -3.52
CA ASP A 269 -1.69 29.93 -2.74
C ASP A 269 -2.57 29.85 -1.46
N THR A 270 -2.53 28.69 -0.82
CA THR A 270 -3.35 28.40 0.37
C THR A 270 -2.70 28.88 1.67
N GLY A 271 -1.56 29.54 1.58
CA GLY A 271 -0.78 30.07 2.71
C GLY A 271 0.15 29.03 3.36
N TRP A 272 1.12 29.54 4.09
CA TRP A 272 2.18 28.73 4.73
C TRP A 272 1.65 27.68 5.73
N TRP A 273 0.54 27.95 6.37
CA TRP A 273 -0.07 27.05 7.35
C TRP A 273 -0.60 25.75 6.71
N THR A 274 -1.07 25.79 5.45
CA THR A 274 -1.47 24.57 4.72
C THR A 274 -0.28 23.64 4.51
N ALA A 275 0.89 24.19 4.25
CA ALA A 275 2.12 23.39 4.14
C ALA A 275 2.43 22.65 5.46
N ILE A 276 2.27 23.33 6.60
CA ILE A 276 2.43 22.68 7.90
C ILE A 276 1.40 21.57 8.10
N LEU A 277 0.14 21.81 7.76
CA LEU A 277 -0.91 20.81 7.90
C LEU A 277 -0.62 19.57 7.03
N VAL A 278 -0.21 19.77 5.77
CA VAL A 278 0.17 18.67 4.85
C VAL A 278 1.40 17.93 5.36
N ALA A 279 2.41 18.64 5.85
CA ALA A 279 3.60 18.01 6.39
C ALA A 279 3.29 17.16 7.63
N LEU A 280 2.50 17.66 8.58
CA LEU A 280 2.09 16.95 9.78
C LEU A 280 1.24 15.71 9.42
N ALA A 281 0.31 15.86 8.49
CA ALA A 281 -0.50 14.77 7.97
C ALA A 281 0.39 13.67 7.36
N THR A 282 1.35 14.06 6.54
CA THR A 282 2.27 13.12 5.86
C THR A 282 3.19 12.42 6.87
N VAL A 283 3.66 13.13 7.89
CA VAL A 283 4.47 12.57 8.98
C VAL A 283 3.68 11.53 9.78
N SER A 284 2.38 11.73 10.03
CA SER A 284 1.58 10.77 10.78
C SER A 284 1.46 9.42 10.06
N THR A 285 1.48 9.41 8.73
CA THR A 285 1.51 8.16 7.94
C THR A 285 2.78 7.35 8.21
N ASN A 286 3.89 8.01 8.51
CA ASN A 286 5.13 7.33 8.88
C ASN A 286 5.05 6.62 10.24
N PHE A 287 4.12 7.01 11.12
CA PHE A 287 3.88 6.26 12.35
C PHE A 287 3.45 4.82 12.02
N VAL A 288 2.52 4.68 11.08
CA VAL A 288 2.04 3.37 10.60
C VAL A 288 3.17 2.59 9.94
N ASN A 289 3.92 3.22 9.04
CA ASN A 289 5.00 2.55 8.30
C ASN A 289 6.12 2.07 9.22
N ILE A 290 6.56 2.88 10.19
CA ILE A 290 7.59 2.51 11.17
C ILE A 290 7.07 1.40 12.09
N TYR A 291 5.82 1.51 12.56
CA TYR A 291 5.20 0.50 13.40
C TYR A 291 5.08 -0.84 12.70
N LEU A 292 4.54 -0.87 11.47
CA LEU A 292 4.37 -2.09 10.67
C LEU A 292 5.72 -2.71 10.29
N SER A 293 6.74 -1.89 10.01
CA SER A 293 8.10 -2.39 9.80
C SER A 293 8.65 -3.08 11.04
N SER A 294 8.37 -2.55 12.23
CA SER A 294 8.78 -3.19 13.48
C SER A 294 8.07 -4.52 13.69
N LEU A 295 6.81 -4.63 13.30
CA LEU A 295 6.02 -5.85 13.36
C LEU A 295 6.50 -6.89 12.32
N ALA A 296 6.77 -6.46 11.09
CA ALA A 296 7.34 -7.32 10.04
C ALA A 296 8.71 -7.87 10.45
N TRP A 297 9.57 -7.04 11.08
CA TRP A 297 10.85 -7.48 11.59
C TRP A 297 10.72 -8.60 12.63
N ARG A 298 9.71 -8.54 13.51
CA ARG A 298 9.46 -9.62 14.49
C ARG A 298 9.14 -10.96 13.83
N THR A 299 8.38 -10.93 12.73
CA THR A 299 8.06 -12.17 11.99
C THR A 299 9.28 -12.75 11.29
N LEU A 300 10.26 -11.91 10.91
CA LEU A 300 11.49 -12.33 10.25
C LEU A 300 12.55 -12.81 11.25
N ALA A 301 12.81 -12.02 12.30
CA ALA A 301 13.92 -12.23 13.21
C ALA A 301 13.56 -13.07 14.45
N HIS A 302 12.28 -13.38 14.67
CA HIS A 302 11.78 -14.11 15.84
C HIS A 302 12.24 -13.52 17.19
N ARG A 303 12.54 -12.23 17.23
CA ARG A 303 13.02 -11.50 18.40
C ARG A 303 12.02 -10.43 18.81
N SER A 304 11.97 -10.11 20.10
CA SER A 304 11.17 -8.99 20.59
C SER A 304 11.68 -7.67 20.02
N THR A 305 10.77 -6.77 19.63
CA THR A 305 11.13 -5.44 19.19
C THR A 305 11.11 -4.47 20.35
N GLY A 306 12.27 -3.92 20.68
CA GLY A 306 12.39 -2.82 21.63
C GLY A 306 12.41 -1.45 20.93
N ALA A 307 12.47 -0.38 21.72
CA ALA A 307 12.62 0.98 21.20
C ALA A 307 13.81 1.13 20.24
N GLY A 308 14.91 0.38 20.46
CA GLY A 308 16.07 0.37 19.57
C GLY A 308 15.74 -0.04 18.13
N THR A 309 14.88 -1.06 17.94
CA THR A 309 14.45 -1.46 16.58
C THR A 309 13.65 -0.38 15.89
N VAL A 310 12.74 0.28 16.62
CA VAL A 310 11.96 1.42 16.10
C VAL A 310 12.87 2.55 15.66
N TRP A 311 13.87 2.92 16.50
CA TRP A 311 14.86 3.92 16.16
C TRP A 311 15.70 3.53 14.94
N THR A 312 16.16 2.30 14.84
CA THR A 312 16.92 1.82 13.67
C THR A 312 16.10 1.95 12.40
N ILE A 313 14.84 1.51 12.41
CA ILE A 313 13.94 1.59 11.26
C ILE A 313 13.69 3.05 10.87
N GLY A 314 13.35 3.90 11.84
CA GLY A 314 13.05 5.30 11.59
C GLY A 314 14.26 6.09 11.08
N ILE A 315 15.45 5.85 11.63
CA ILE A 315 16.71 6.49 11.17
C ILE A 315 17.04 6.06 9.74
N ILE A 316 17.00 4.74 9.43
CA ILE A 316 17.27 4.27 8.07
C ILE A 316 16.26 4.87 7.08
N GLY A 317 14.97 4.83 7.40
CA GLY A 317 13.92 5.42 6.55
C GLY A 317 14.11 6.93 6.36
N THR A 318 14.52 7.65 7.41
CA THR A 318 14.85 9.08 7.34
C THR A 318 16.06 9.34 6.45
N MET A 319 17.12 8.56 6.61
CA MET A 319 18.33 8.68 5.78
C MET A 319 18.03 8.44 4.28
N LEU A 320 17.18 7.46 3.97
CA LEU A 320 16.71 7.25 2.60
C LEU A 320 15.93 8.46 2.07
N GLY A 321 15.14 9.12 2.91
CA GLY A 321 14.42 10.35 2.56
C GLY A 321 15.33 11.57 2.31
N LEU A 322 16.59 11.57 2.79
CA LEU A 322 17.55 12.64 2.50
C LEU A 322 18.02 12.64 1.03
N VAL A 323 17.88 11.49 0.34
CA VAL A 323 18.16 11.37 -1.11
C VAL A 323 16.87 11.69 -1.89
N SER A 324 16.37 12.91 -1.69
CA SER A 324 14.99 13.31 -2.04
C SER A 324 14.62 13.20 -3.53
N SER A 325 15.55 13.53 -4.43
CA SER A 325 15.25 13.63 -5.87
C SER A 325 14.77 12.30 -6.49
N ILE A 326 15.31 11.17 -6.05
CA ILE A 326 15.00 9.85 -6.62
C ILE A 326 13.56 9.43 -6.33
N TRP A 327 13.07 9.70 -5.13
CA TRP A 327 11.75 9.22 -4.69
C TRP A 327 10.59 9.89 -5.42
N LEU A 328 10.70 11.20 -5.68
CA LEU A 328 9.66 11.94 -6.39
C LEU A 328 9.73 11.67 -7.89
N THR A 329 10.94 11.76 -8.49
CA THR A 329 11.10 11.55 -9.94
C THR A 329 10.76 10.14 -10.40
N ARG A 330 10.94 9.14 -9.52
CA ARG A 330 10.63 7.74 -9.82
C ARG A 330 9.37 7.21 -9.12
N PHE A 331 8.52 8.10 -8.61
CA PHE A 331 7.32 7.69 -7.87
C PHE A 331 6.42 6.74 -8.68
N ALA A 332 6.11 7.09 -9.92
CA ALA A 332 5.29 6.23 -10.79
C ALA A 332 5.96 4.88 -11.11
N GLU A 333 7.28 4.88 -11.31
CA GLU A 333 8.05 3.65 -11.50
C GLU A 333 7.93 2.74 -10.26
N LEU A 334 8.04 3.33 -9.06
CA LEU A 334 7.85 2.58 -7.82
C LEU A 334 6.44 2.00 -7.72
N MET A 335 5.39 2.76 -8.06
CA MET A 335 4.01 2.24 -8.06
C MET A 335 3.84 1.06 -9.01
N THR A 336 4.44 1.11 -10.20
CA THR A 336 4.41 -0.03 -11.13
C THR A 336 5.22 -1.22 -10.63
N TRP A 337 6.34 -1.01 -9.93
CA TRP A 337 7.08 -2.10 -9.28
C TRP A 337 6.30 -2.74 -8.12
N LEU A 338 5.62 -1.92 -7.30
CA LEU A 338 4.71 -2.45 -6.28
C LEU A 338 3.60 -3.27 -6.91
N GLY A 339 2.99 -2.79 -7.99
CA GLY A 339 2.01 -3.55 -8.77
C GLY A 339 2.58 -4.88 -9.26
N ALA A 340 3.80 -4.88 -9.84
CA ALA A 340 4.43 -6.08 -10.36
C ALA A 340 4.64 -7.18 -9.31
N ILE A 341 4.94 -6.79 -8.07
CA ILE A 341 5.19 -7.72 -6.97
C ILE A 341 3.88 -8.10 -6.28
N LEU A 342 3.03 -7.12 -5.96
CA LEU A 342 1.90 -7.31 -5.06
C LEU A 342 0.64 -7.82 -5.77
N VAL A 343 0.39 -7.43 -7.02
CA VAL A 343 -0.76 -7.94 -7.78
C VAL A 343 -0.70 -9.47 -7.94
N PRO A 344 0.43 -10.07 -8.36
CA PRO A 344 0.52 -11.53 -8.46
C PRO A 344 0.40 -12.24 -7.12
N VAL A 345 1.00 -11.73 -6.04
CA VAL A 345 0.82 -12.35 -4.70
C VAL A 345 -0.62 -12.23 -4.24
N GLY A 346 -1.26 -11.10 -4.53
CA GLY A 346 -2.71 -10.92 -4.33
C GLY A 346 -3.54 -11.93 -5.09
N GLY A 347 -3.15 -12.24 -6.33
CA GLY A 347 -3.76 -13.29 -7.15
C GLY A 347 -3.70 -14.66 -6.47
N VAL A 348 -2.54 -15.02 -5.89
CA VAL A 348 -2.37 -16.26 -5.09
C VAL A 348 -3.31 -16.26 -3.89
N PHE A 349 -3.40 -15.14 -3.14
CA PHE A 349 -4.30 -15.05 -1.98
C PHE A 349 -5.77 -15.12 -2.38
N LEU A 350 -6.17 -14.41 -3.43
CA LEU A 350 -7.54 -14.47 -3.96
C LEU A 350 -7.88 -15.88 -4.44
N ALA A 351 -6.98 -16.53 -5.16
CA ALA A 351 -7.17 -17.92 -5.59
C ALA A 351 -7.40 -18.85 -4.40
N HIS A 352 -6.59 -18.74 -3.36
CA HIS A 352 -6.69 -19.59 -2.16
C HIS A 352 -7.95 -19.31 -1.34
N PHE A 353 -8.15 -18.04 -0.92
CA PHE A 353 -9.19 -17.72 0.06
C PHE A 353 -10.56 -17.44 -0.55
N VAL A 354 -10.60 -16.90 -1.78
CA VAL A 354 -11.85 -16.47 -2.40
C VAL A 354 -12.35 -17.48 -3.43
N VAL A 355 -11.51 -17.87 -4.40
CA VAL A 355 -11.90 -18.78 -5.48
C VAL A 355 -12.04 -20.23 -4.96
N MET A 356 -11.00 -20.73 -4.30
CA MET A 356 -11.01 -22.11 -3.74
C MET A 356 -11.67 -22.18 -2.36
N ARG A 357 -11.96 -21.02 -1.74
CA ARG A 357 -12.61 -20.91 -0.42
C ARG A 357 -11.93 -21.72 0.67
N LYS A 358 -10.63 -21.88 0.60
CA LYS A 358 -9.87 -22.60 1.61
C LYS A 358 -9.84 -21.84 2.93
N ARG A 359 -10.08 -22.56 4.02
CA ARG A 359 -10.01 -22.00 5.37
C ARG A 359 -8.60 -22.10 5.91
N ILE A 360 -8.24 -21.20 6.83
CA ILE A 360 -6.99 -21.27 7.56
C ILE A 360 -7.13 -22.31 8.67
N ASP A 361 -6.24 -23.27 8.66
CA ASP A 361 -6.00 -24.11 9.85
C ASP A 361 -5.11 -23.30 10.79
N ILE A 362 -5.72 -22.76 11.87
CA ILE A 362 -5.05 -21.86 12.79
C ILE A 362 -3.90 -22.58 13.49
N GLU A 363 -4.08 -23.84 13.86
CA GLU A 363 -3.04 -24.61 14.53
C GLU A 363 -1.84 -24.86 13.59
N ALA A 364 -2.12 -25.25 12.35
CA ALA A 364 -1.10 -25.52 11.35
C ALA A 364 -0.28 -24.28 10.99
N VAL A 365 -0.90 -23.09 10.83
CA VAL A 365 -0.15 -21.89 10.43
C VAL A 365 0.78 -21.36 11.53
N TYR A 366 0.58 -21.75 12.78
CA TYR A 366 1.47 -21.38 13.89
C TYR A 366 2.58 -22.40 14.14
N ARG A 367 2.49 -23.63 13.60
CA ARG A 367 3.49 -24.69 13.75
C ARG A 367 4.34 -24.84 12.48
N PRO A 368 5.64 -24.45 12.50
CA PRO A 368 6.50 -24.54 11.31
C PRO A 368 6.61 -25.96 10.71
N SER A 369 6.49 -27.00 11.53
CA SER A 369 6.63 -28.40 11.10
C SER A 369 5.42 -28.95 10.34
N THR A 370 4.28 -28.26 10.36
CA THR A 370 3.03 -28.72 9.72
C THR A 370 2.85 -28.21 8.30
N LEU A 371 3.60 -27.17 7.93
CA LEU A 371 3.54 -26.55 6.61
C LEU A 371 4.85 -26.78 5.83
N PRO A 372 4.80 -26.88 4.50
CA PRO A 372 6.00 -26.88 3.69
C PRO A 372 6.75 -25.56 3.86
N ALA A 373 8.09 -25.60 3.75
CA ALA A 373 8.89 -24.38 3.77
C ALA A 373 8.44 -23.40 2.68
N PHE A 374 8.25 -23.90 1.48
CA PHE A 374 7.69 -23.17 0.34
C PHE A 374 6.56 -23.98 -0.28
N SER A 375 5.42 -23.37 -0.53
CA SER A 375 4.36 -23.94 -1.36
C SER A 375 4.76 -23.82 -2.83
N VAL A 376 5.00 -24.94 -3.50
CA VAL A 376 5.35 -24.94 -4.92
C VAL A 376 4.27 -24.25 -5.75
N ALA A 377 2.99 -24.56 -5.49
CA ALA A 377 1.88 -23.92 -6.19
C ALA A 377 1.83 -22.41 -5.96
N GLY A 378 2.02 -21.96 -4.70
CA GLY A 378 2.00 -20.56 -4.36
C GLY A 378 3.14 -19.76 -4.97
N MET A 379 4.38 -20.29 -4.81
CA MET A 379 5.56 -19.60 -5.32
C MET A 379 5.62 -19.58 -6.85
N ALA A 380 5.30 -20.70 -7.51
CA ALA A 380 5.29 -20.77 -8.97
C ALA A 380 4.22 -19.85 -9.58
N ALA A 381 3.01 -19.82 -8.99
CA ALA A 381 1.94 -18.93 -9.43
C ALA A 381 2.30 -17.44 -9.25
N TRP A 382 2.94 -17.09 -8.14
CA TRP A 382 3.44 -15.72 -7.89
C TRP A 382 4.48 -15.33 -8.94
N MET A 383 5.49 -16.17 -9.16
CA MET A 383 6.56 -15.90 -10.14
C MET A 383 6.03 -15.82 -11.59
N ALA A 384 5.07 -16.69 -11.95
CA ALA A 384 4.43 -16.65 -13.27
C ALA A 384 3.69 -15.32 -13.47
N GLY A 385 2.91 -14.89 -12.49
CA GLY A 385 2.22 -13.59 -12.55
C GLY A 385 3.18 -12.41 -12.60
N PHE A 386 4.27 -12.45 -11.82
CA PHE A 386 5.32 -11.42 -11.88
C PHE A 386 5.95 -11.32 -13.27
N ALA A 387 6.30 -12.45 -13.86
CA ALA A 387 6.86 -12.49 -15.22
C ALA A 387 5.87 -11.91 -16.25
N VAL A 388 4.58 -12.30 -16.17
CA VAL A 388 3.53 -11.76 -17.05
C VAL A 388 3.35 -10.27 -16.83
N TYR A 389 3.41 -9.78 -15.59
CA TYR A 389 3.34 -8.33 -15.31
C TYR A 389 4.43 -7.56 -16.08
N LYS A 390 5.66 -8.06 -16.03
CA LYS A 390 6.79 -7.41 -16.72
C LYS A 390 6.67 -7.48 -18.25
N LEU A 391 6.13 -8.57 -18.77
CA LEU A 391 5.96 -8.77 -20.23
C LEU A 391 4.75 -8.01 -20.77
N ALA A 392 3.67 -7.89 -20.00
CA ALA A 392 2.43 -7.25 -20.41
C ALA A 392 2.40 -5.72 -20.19
N ALA A 393 3.48 -5.12 -19.70
CA ALA A 393 3.55 -3.68 -19.43
C ALA A 393 3.03 -2.78 -20.59
N PRO A 394 3.28 -3.09 -21.87
CA PRO A 394 2.78 -2.27 -22.98
C PRO A 394 1.24 -2.30 -23.16
N ILE A 395 0.58 -3.38 -22.74
CA ILE A 395 -0.85 -3.63 -22.94
C ILE A 395 -1.67 -3.59 -21.64
N GLY A 396 -1.06 -3.12 -20.54
CA GLY A 396 -1.65 -3.14 -19.19
C GLY A 396 -1.32 -4.42 -18.45
N ALA A 397 -0.52 -4.29 -17.42
CA ALA A 397 0.13 -5.43 -16.76
C ALA A 397 -0.76 -6.10 -15.70
N THR A 398 -1.61 -5.32 -15.00
CA THR A 398 -2.32 -5.78 -13.80
C THR A 398 -3.25 -6.95 -14.06
N LEU A 399 -4.15 -6.85 -15.05
CA LEU A 399 -5.17 -7.88 -15.29
C LEU A 399 -4.56 -9.20 -15.79
N PRO A 400 -3.64 -9.20 -16.79
CA PRO A 400 -2.98 -10.44 -17.21
C PRO A 400 -2.18 -11.11 -16.08
N ALA A 401 -1.47 -10.34 -15.27
CA ALA A 401 -0.67 -10.86 -14.16
C ALA A 401 -1.54 -11.48 -13.06
N LEU A 402 -2.61 -10.78 -12.67
CA LEU A 402 -3.58 -11.26 -11.69
C LEU A 402 -4.23 -12.58 -12.17
N GLY A 403 -4.74 -12.58 -13.40
CA GLY A 403 -5.37 -13.75 -14.01
C GLY A 403 -4.42 -14.94 -14.08
N THR A 404 -3.17 -14.72 -14.51
CA THR A 404 -2.14 -15.77 -14.56
C THR A 404 -1.87 -16.36 -13.18
N SER A 405 -1.70 -15.52 -12.15
CA SER A 405 -1.44 -15.99 -10.79
C SER A 405 -2.63 -16.80 -10.23
N VAL A 406 -3.87 -16.32 -10.45
CA VAL A 406 -5.08 -17.03 -10.02
C VAL A 406 -5.18 -18.39 -10.70
N LEU A 407 -5.07 -18.43 -12.03
CA LEU A 407 -5.23 -19.66 -12.81
C LEU A 407 -4.11 -20.66 -12.50
N ALA A 408 -2.85 -20.20 -12.46
CA ALA A 408 -1.70 -21.05 -12.14
C ALA A 408 -1.83 -21.65 -10.74
N TYR A 409 -2.23 -20.85 -9.73
CA TYR A 409 -2.41 -21.34 -8.37
C TYR A 409 -3.49 -22.43 -8.30
N VAL A 410 -4.66 -22.16 -8.88
CA VAL A 410 -5.78 -23.12 -8.90
C VAL A 410 -5.41 -24.40 -9.61
N ALA A 411 -4.79 -24.31 -10.79
CA ALA A 411 -4.38 -25.47 -11.59
C ALA A 411 -3.33 -26.32 -10.86
N LEU A 412 -2.26 -25.69 -10.34
CA LEU A 412 -1.20 -26.41 -9.64
C LEU A 412 -1.70 -27.05 -8.33
N THR A 413 -2.55 -26.34 -7.59
CA THR A 413 -3.10 -26.89 -6.33
C THR A 413 -4.00 -28.09 -6.61
N ARG A 414 -4.91 -28.00 -7.59
CA ARG A 414 -5.77 -29.14 -7.97
C ARG A 414 -4.97 -30.33 -8.47
N TRP A 415 -3.93 -30.09 -9.25
CA TRP A 415 -3.04 -31.14 -9.72
C TRP A 415 -2.30 -31.85 -8.57
N GLN A 416 -1.82 -31.11 -7.57
CA GLN A 416 -1.19 -31.68 -6.36
C GLN A 416 -2.18 -32.51 -5.55
N GLU A 417 -3.43 -32.03 -5.36
CA GLU A 417 -4.49 -32.75 -4.66
C GLU A 417 -4.87 -34.06 -5.38
N ALA A 418 -4.99 -34.02 -6.71
CA ALA A 418 -5.29 -35.21 -7.50
C ALA A 418 -4.17 -36.27 -7.44
N ARG A 419 -2.91 -35.84 -7.39
CA ARG A 419 -1.78 -36.78 -7.20
C ARG A 419 -1.77 -37.40 -5.80
N ALA A 420 -1.99 -36.61 -4.77
CA ALA A 420 -2.04 -37.09 -3.39
C ALA A 420 -3.16 -38.14 -3.17
N THR A 421 -4.29 -37.98 -3.86
CA THR A 421 -5.39 -38.94 -3.80
C THR A 421 -5.05 -40.27 -4.47
N LYS A 422 -4.28 -40.23 -5.59
CA LYS A 422 -3.85 -41.44 -6.30
C LYS A 422 -2.76 -42.25 -5.57
N THR A 423 -1.98 -41.60 -4.70
CA THR A 423 -0.88 -42.26 -3.97
C THR A 423 -1.31 -42.79 -2.58
N ARG A 424 -2.55 -42.55 -2.14
CA ARG A 424 -3.08 -43.19 -0.92
C ARG A 424 -3.42 -44.64 -1.26
N PRO A 425 -2.77 -45.64 -0.57
CA PRO A 425 -3.15 -47.03 -0.76
C PRO A 425 -4.61 -47.21 -0.31
N SER A 426 -5.37 -47.93 -1.13
CA SER A 426 -6.69 -48.39 -0.75
C SER A 426 -6.55 -49.21 0.54
N VAL A 427 -7.09 -48.70 1.64
CA VAL A 427 -7.24 -49.52 2.87
C VAL A 427 -8.21 -50.60 2.51
N SER A 428 -7.70 -51.81 2.25
CA SER A 428 -8.54 -53.00 2.08
C SER A 428 -9.20 -53.25 3.46
N THR A 429 -10.48 -52.94 3.56
CA THR A 429 -11.34 -53.48 4.59
C THR A 429 -11.50 -54.98 4.27
N THR A 430 -10.64 -55.81 4.81
CA THR A 430 -10.93 -57.24 4.95
C THR A 430 -12.06 -57.34 5.98
N PRO A 431 -13.20 -57.95 5.64
CA PRO A 431 -14.19 -58.30 6.64
C PRO A 431 -13.54 -59.34 7.57
N SER A 432 -13.54 -59.07 8.85
CA SER A 432 -13.27 -60.09 9.86
C SER A 432 -14.51 -60.99 9.94
N ASP A 433 -14.34 -62.20 9.45
CA ASP A 433 -15.24 -63.32 9.74
C ASP A 433 -15.29 -63.66 11.20
#